data_1624981c0f47a28c769cd4f48ffbd66d
#
_entry.id   1624981c0f47a28c769cd4f48ffbd66d
#
_cell.length_a   1.000
_cell.length_b   1.000
_cell.length_c   1.000
_cell.angle_alpha   90.00
_cell.angle_beta   90.00
_cell.angle_gamma   90.00
#
_symmetry.space_group_name_H-M   'P 1'
#
loop_
_entity.id
_entity.type
_entity.pdbx_description
1 polymer ?
#
loop_
_entity_poly.entity_id
_entity_poly.type
_entity_poly.pdbx_seq_one_letter_code
_entity_poly.pdbx_strand_id
1 'polypeptide(L)'
;MSNTDYAALNKRFAIPGQLDFAPGPGGLAVAEVNNAHASAMIALQGAHVMTWAPRKQPPVIWLSKAAKFAPGKSIRGGVPICWPWFGPHATEAKFPGHGFARTVMWEVVKTETLRDGATRLTFRIVQDDATRAQWPHASEAYNIVTSGRALDIELATRNTGSAAITIGDAFHTYFEVADIRRCTIHGLGNCPYLDKVDGGKKKQQTGPVTIDGEVDRIYLDSTADVLIDDPGLNRRIRVSKRG
;
A
#
# COMPACT_ATOMS: atom_id res chain seq x y z
N MET A 1 -20.92 12.67 5.98
CA MET A 1 -20.66 11.41 5.24
C MET A 1 -20.78 11.79 3.77
N SER A 2 -19.71 11.68 2.98
CA SER A 2 -19.83 11.89 1.53
C SER A 2 -20.68 10.75 0.99
N ASN A 3 -21.84 11.08 0.41
CA ASN A 3 -22.70 10.10 -0.21
C ASN A 3 -22.03 9.70 -1.54
N THR A 4 -21.25 8.62 -1.53
CA THR A 4 -20.61 8.12 -2.75
C THR A 4 -21.66 7.63 -3.71
N ASP A 5 -21.71 8.21 -4.90
CA ASP A 5 -22.63 7.76 -5.96
C ASP A 5 -22.05 6.52 -6.66
N TYR A 6 -22.39 5.36 -6.11
CA TYR A 6 -21.94 4.07 -6.66
C TYR A 6 -22.49 3.80 -8.07
N ALA A 7 -23.69 4.32 -8.40
CA ALA A 7 -24.26 4.15 -9.73
C ALA A 7 -23.41 4.89 -10.77
N ALA A 8 -23.03 6.13 -10.47
CA ALA A 8 -22.14 6.91 -11.33
C ALA A 8 -20.73 6.30 -11.43
N LEU A 9 -20.17 5.83 -10.31
CA LEU A 9 -18.86 5.14 -10.30
C LEU A 9 -18.90 3.88 -11.18
N ASN A 10 -19.88 3.01 -10.97
CA ASN A 10 -20.01 1.77 -11.74
C ASN A 10 -20.28 2.04 -13.21
N LYS A 11 -21.15 3.00 -13.54
CA LYS A 11 -21.42 3.39 -14.93
C LYS A 11 -20.14 3.81 -15.66
N ARG A 12 -19.20 4.47 -14.96
CA ARG A 12 -18.00 5.05 -15.58
C ARG A 12 -16.79 4.13 -15.53
N PHE A 13 -16.63 3.35 -14.47
CA PHE A 13 -15.38 2.68 -14.14
C PHE A 13 -15.53 1.18 -13.87
N ALA A 14 -16.71 0.61 -13.73
CA ALA A 14 -16.84 -0.84 -13.59
C ALA A 14 -16.39 -1.56 -14.85
N ILE A 15 -15.89 -2.78 -14.66
CA ILE A 15 -15.54 -3.71 -15.73
C ILE A 15 -16.37 -4.97 -15.53
N PRO A 16 -17.33 -5.28 -16.43
CA PRO A 16 -18.24 -6.40 -16.25
C PRO A 16 -17.52 -7.71 -15.92
N GLY A 17 -17.91 -8.34 -14.81
CA GLY A 17 -17.33 -9.60 -14.33
C GLY A 17 -15.91 -9.50 -13.75
N GLN A 18 -15.34 -8.28 -13.61
CA GLN A 18 -13.98 -8.11 -13.09
C GLN A 18 -13.86 -7.03 -12.01
N LEU A 19 -14.64 -5.96 -12.09
CA LEU A 19 -14.52 -4.81 -11.20
C LEU A 19 -15.87 -4.16 -10.97
N ASP A 20 -16.23 -3.98 -9.71
CA ASP A 20 -17.38 -3.23 -9.25
C ASP A 20 -17.00 -2.29 -8.10
N PHE A 21 -17.81 -1.24 -7.88
CA PHE A 21 -17.69 -0.33 -6.75
C PHE A 21 -18.90 -0.48 -5.84
N ALA A 22 -18.63 -0.66 -4.53
CA ALA A 22 -19.64 -0.96 -3.53
C ALA A 22 -19.31 -0.34 -2.17
N PRO A 23 -20.29 -0.26 -1.24
CA PRO A 23 -19.98 0.01 0.16
C PRO A 23 -19.26 -1.19 0.78
N GLY A 24 -18.08 -0.93 1.31
CA GLY A 24 -17.26 -1.92 2.01
C GLY A 24 -17.38 -1.81 3.54
N PRO A 25 -16.44 -2.40 4.28
CA PRO A 25 -16.41 -2.37 5.73
C PRO A 25 -16.49 -0.94 6.27
N GLY A 26 -17.33 -0.73 7.31
CA GLY A 26 -17.56 0.58 7.92
C GLY A 26 -18.21 1.63 6.99
N GLY A 27 -18.78 1.19 5.86
CA GLY A 27 -19.37 2.08 4.86
C GLY A 27 -18.35 2.83 3.99
N LEU A 28 -17.07 2.47 4.06
CA LEU A 28 -16.07 3.03 3.15
C LEU A 28 -16.35 2.57 1.71
N ALA A 29 -16.20 3.48 0.75
CA ALA A 29 -16.28 3.12 -0.65
C ALA A 29 -15.11 2.23 -1.06
N VAL A 30 -15.38 1.10 -1.69
CA VAL A 30 -14.37 0.16 -2.16
C VAL A 30 -14.54 -0.17 -3.64
N ALA A 31 -13.43 -0.49 -4.28
CA ALA A 31 -13.37 -1.19 -5.55
C ALA A 31 -13.14 -2.68 -5.26
N GLU A 32 -14.00 -3.53 -5.76
CA GLU A 32 -13.91 -4.98 -5.64
C GLU A 32 -13.45 -5.59 -6.96
N VAL A 33 -12.22 -6.11 -6.97
CA VAL A 33 -11.68 -6.81 -8.14
C VAL A 33 -11.87 -8.30 -7.97
N ASN A 34 -12.40 -8.94 -9.03
CA ASN A 34 -12.65 -10.37 -9.06
C ASN A 34 -12.44 -10.92 -10.48
N ASN A 35 -11.18 -10.98 -10.94
CA ASN A 35 -10.83 -11.43 -12.28
C ASN A 35 -10.34 -12.88 -12.33
N ALA A 36 -9.90 -13.37 -13.49
CA ALA A 36 -9.43 -14.74 -13.67
C ALA A 36 -8.19 -15.10 -12.84
N HIS A 37 -7.43 -14.11 -12.36
CA HIS A 37 -6.14 -14.31 -11.69
C HIS A 37 -6.19 -14.11 -10.19
N ALA A 38 -7.02 -13.17 -9.71
CA ALA A 38 -7.01 -12.77 -8.31
C ALA A 38 -8.35 -12.15 -7.89
N SER A 39 -8.49 -11.98 -6.57
CA SER A 39 -9.45 -11.08 -5.95
C SER A 39 -8.73 -10.03 -5.14
N ALA A 40 -9.26 -8.80 -5.12
CA ALA A 40 -8.75 -7.71 -4.30
C ALA A 40 -9.88 -6.81 -3.83
N MET A 41 -9.69 -6.16 -2.69
CA MET A 41 -10.53 -5.08 -2.20
C MET A 41 -9.66 -3.84 -1.97
N ILE A 42 -10.04 -2.73 -2.58
CA ILE A 42 -9.27 -1.48 -2.54
C ILE A 42 -10.20 -0.36 -2.05
N ALA A 43 -9.93 0.20 -0.88
CA ALA A 43 -10.69 1.36 -0.41
C ALA A 43 -10.30 2.61 -1.20
N LEU A 44 -11.31 3.42 -1.58
CA LEU A 44 -11.05 4.70 -2.24
C LEU A 44 -10.39 5.69 -1.28
N GLN A 45 -10.67 5.58 0.03
CA GLN A 45 -9.88 6.26 1.04
C GLN A 45 -8.48 5.66 1.09
N GLY A 46 -7.48 6.48 0.82
CA GLY A 46 -6.08 6.06 0.79
C GLY A 46 -5.66 5.31 -0.46
N ALA A 47 -6.54 5.11 -1.45
CA ALA A 47 -6.34 4.15 -2.55
C ALA A 47 -5.75 2.83 -2.02
N HIS A 48 -6.26 2.40 -0.86
CA HIS A 48 -5.65 1.43 0.03
C HIS A 48 -6.02 0.00 -0.39
N VAL A 49 -5.07 -0.75 -0.87
CA VAL A 49 -5.25 -2.19 -1.11
C VAL A 49 -5.43 -2.89 0.23
N MET A 50 -6.68 -3.22 0.58
CA MET A 50 -7.03 -3.84 1.85
C MET A 50 -6.71 -5.34 1.85
N THR A 51 -7.03 -6.00 0.75
CA THR A 51 -6.80 -7.43 0.56
C THR A 51 -6.38 -7.71 -0.88
N TRP A 52 -5.58 -8.75 -1.07
CA TRP A 52 -5.31 -9.35 -2.36
C TRP A 52 -4.98 -10.83 -2.20
N ALA A 53 -5.63 -11.66 -3.01
CA ALA A 53 -5.42 -13.11 -3.02
C ALA A 53 -5.36 -13.62 -4.46
N PRO A 54 -4.30 -14.33 -4.87
CA PRO A 54 -4.29 -15.08 -6.13
C PRO A 54 -5.38 -16.14 -6.13
N ARG A 55 -5.89 -16.48 -7.29
CA ARG A 55 -6.91 -17.55 -7.40
C ARG A 55 -6.42 -18.86 -6.78
N LYS A 56 -7.29 -19.47 -5.96
CA LYS A 56 -7.02 -20.74 -5.28
C LYS A 56 -5.81 -20.70 -4.32
N GLN A 57 -5.40 -19.50 -3.89
CA GLN A 57 -4.33 -19.32 -2.92
C GLN A 57 -4.85 -18.54 -1.69
N PRO A 58 -4.25 -18.73 -0.52
CA PRO A 58 -4.50 -17.86 0.64
C PRO A 58 -4.18 -16.41 0.33
N PRO A 59 -4.81 -15.45 1.02
CA PRO A 59 -4.46 -14.02 0.89
C PRO A 59 -2.98 -13.78 1.09
N VAL A 60 -2.42 -12.86 0.31
CA VAL A 60 -1.03 -12.41 0.45
C VAL A 60 -0.96 -11.15 1.31
N ILE A 61 -1.97 -10.30 1.18
CA ILE A 61 -2.08 -9.06 1.94
C ILE A 61 -2.91 -9.31 3.20
N TRP A 62 -2.33 -8.99 4.35
CA TRP A 62 -2.96 -9.15 5.66
C TRP A 62 -3.79 -7.92 6.03
N LEU A 63 -4.99 -8.14 6.53
CA LEU A 63 -5.86 -7.12 7.09
C LEU A 63 -6.20 -7.46 8.54
N SER A 64 -6.01 -6.50 9.46
CA SER A 64 -6.30 -6.73 10.87
C SER A 64 -7.78 -7.00 11.11
N LYS A 65 -8.12 -8.05 11.84
CA LYS A 65 -9.48 -8.31 12.31
C LYS A 65 -10.00 -7.22 13.26
N ALA A 66 -9.08 -6.47 13.88
CA ALA A 66 -9.39 -5.33 14.75
C ALA A 66 -9.27 -3.98 14.02
N ALA A 67 -9.17 -3.98 12.69
CA ALA A 67 -9.13 -2.75 11.91
C ALA A 67 -10.40 -1.93 12.13
N LYS A 68 -10.22 -0.63 12.33
CA LYS A 68 -11.32 0.33 12.42
C LYS A 68 -11.51 0.96 11.03
N PHE A 69 -12.70 0.78 10.48
CA PHE A 69 -13.07 1.33 9.19
C PHE A 69 -13.93 2.57 9.41
N ALA A 70 -13.35 3.74 9.24
CA ALA A 70 -14.05 5.00 9.38
C ALA A 70 -13.42 6.09 8.49
N PRO A 71 -14.20 7.07 8.02
CA PRO A 71 -13.70 8.20 7.27
C PRO A 71 -12.56 8.93 8.00
N GLY A 72 -11.48 9.25 7.30
CA GLY A 72 -10.32 9.96 7.86
C GLY A 72 -9.45 9.16 8.82
N LYS A 73 -9.72 7.87 9.04
CA LYS A 73 -8.92 6.99 9.92
C LYS A 73 -8.08 6.02 9.11
N SER A 74 -6.83 5.83 9.53
CA SER A 74 -5.96 4.83 8.92
C SER A 74 -6.49 3.42 9.16
N ILE A 75 -6.54 2.60 8.12
CA ILE A 75 -6.89 1.18 8.19
C ILE A 75 -5.63 0.41 8.62
N ARG A 76 -5.75 -0.49 9.61
CA ARG A 76 -4.64 -1.34 10.05
C ARG A 76 -4.55 -2.60 9.21
N GLY A 77 -3.40 -2.81 8.55
CA GLY A 77 -3.19 -3.87 7.58
C GLY A 77 -3.29 -3.35 6.15
N GLY A 78 -3.31 -4.23 5.16
CA GLY A 78 -3.34 -3.82 3.76
C GLY A 78 -2.01 -3.24 3.28
N VAL A 79 -2.09 -2.28 2.36
CA VAL A 79 -0.96 -1.53 1.82
C VAL A 79 -1.21 -0.03 1.98
N PRO A 80 -1.05 0.53 3.19
CA PRO A 80 -1.13 1.98 3.40
C PRO A 80 -0.06 2.72 2.61
N ILE A 81 -0.45 3.83 1.99
CA ILE A 81 0.49 4.73 1.31
C ILE A 81 1.00 5.77 2.30
N CYS A 82 2.31 5.84 2.50
CA CYS A 82 2.97 6.93 3.22
C CYS A 82 3.38 7.97 2.19
N TRP A 83 2.80 9.18 2.24
CA TRP A 83 3.08 10.29 1.34
C TRP A 83 2.43 11.58 1.90
N PRO A 84 2.99 12.78 1.74
CA PRO A 84 4.24 13.11 1.05
C PRO A 84 5.49 13.07 1.94
N TRP A 85 5.40 12.55 3.16
CA TRP A 85 6.56 12.25 4.02
C TRP A 85 6.43 10.89 4.69
N PHE A 86 7.57 10.31 5.03
CA PHE A 86 7.66 9.08 5.80
C PHE A 86 8.12 9.36 7.23
N GLY A 87 7.53 8.69 8.22
CA GLY A 87 7.83 8.94 9.63
C GLY A 87 7.15 10.20 10.18
N PRO A 88 7.66 10.78 11.28
CA PRO A 88 7.22 12.07 11.80
C PRO A 88 7.45 13.18 10.78
N HIS A 89 6.60 14.22 10.80
CA HIS A 89 6.88 15.41 9.99
C HIS A 89 8.12 16.13 10.51
N ALA A 90 8.96 16.64 9.61
CA ALA A 90 10.28 17.17 9.97
C ALA A 90 10.24 18.38 10.93
N THR A 91 9.22 19.24 10.80
CA THR A 91 9.11 20.50 11.57
C THR A 91 7.82 20.62 12.39
N GLU A 92 6.76 19.91 12.02
CA GLU A 92 5.42 20.06 12.61
C GLU A 92 4.96 18.78 13.30
N ALA A 93 5.26 18.65 14.59
CA ALA A 93 4.90 17.47 15.39
C ALA A 93 3.39 17.15 15.45
N LYS A 94 2.52 18.13 15.19
CA LYS A 94 1.06 17.97 15.14
C LYS A 94 0.56 17.30 13.86
N PHE A 95 1.37 17.27 12.81
CA PHE A 95 0.98 16.63 11.56
C PHE A 95 1.06 15.11 11.67
N PRO A 96 0.23 14.36 10.93
CA PRO A 96 0.17 12.92 11.06
C PRO A 96 1.51 12.27 10.65
N GLY A 97 1.96 11.30 11.41
CA GLY A 97 3.09 10.48 10.97
C GLY A 97 2.79 9.76 9.66
N HIS A 98 3.77 9.69 8.77
CA HIS A 98 3.68 9.07 7.44
C HIS A 98 2.77 9.80 6.43
N GLY A 99 2.59 11.11 6.59
CA GLY A 99 1.75 11.90 5.70
C GLY A 99 0.26 11.63 5.83
N PHE A 100 -0.50 12.18 4.91
CA PHE A 100 -1.97 12.13 4.93
C PHE A 100 -2.57 11.23 3.86
N ALA A 101 -1.81 10.75 2.90
CA ALA A 101 -2.31 10.01 1.73
C ALA A 101 -3.23 8.84 2.09
N ARG A 102 -2.93 8.11 3.17
CA ARG A 102 -3.70 6.95 3.64
C ARG A 102 -5.03 7.26 4.32
N THR A 103 -5.34 8.54 4.58
CA THR A 103 -6.55 8.95 5.29
C THR A 103 -7.49 9.82 4.47
N VAL A 104 -7.03 10.31 3.33
CA VAL A 104 -7.82 11.15 2.43
C VAL A 104 -8.45 10.33 1.30
N MET A 105 -9.46 10.91 0.65
CA MET A 105 -10.08 10.28 -0.51
C MET A 105 -9.19 10.38 -1.73
N TRP A 106 -9.22 9.32 -2.53
CA TRP A 106 -8.65 9.28 -3.85
C TRP A 106 -9.78 9.05 -4.85
N GLU A 107 -9.74 9.73 -5.97
CA GLU A 107 -10.68 9.52 -7.07
C GLU A 107 -10.16 8.48 -8.05
N VAL A 108 -11.06 7.68 -8.57
CA VAL A 108 -10.75 6.77 -9.67
C VAL A 108 -10.68 7.60 -10.96
N VAL A 109 -9.57 7.54 -11.66
CA VAL A 109 -9.38 8.27 -12.92
C VAL A 109 -9.37 7.37 -14.14
N LYS A 110 -9.01 6.09 -13.97
CA LYS A 110 -8.99 5.10 -15.05
C LYS A 110 -9.13 3.68 -14.51
N THR A 111 -9.84 2.85 -15.26
CA THR A 111 -9.85 1.39 -15.10
C THR A 111 -9.66 0.72 -16.45
N GLU A 112 -9.00 -0.41 -16.48
CA GLU A 112 -8.77 -1.16 -17.72
C GLU A 112 -8.50 -2.64 -17.45
N THR A 113 -8.88 -3.49 -18.40
CA THR A 113 -8.43 -4.87 -18.48
C THR A 113 -7.20 -4.93 -19.36
N LEU A 114 -6.10 -5.47 -18.82
CA LEU A 114 -4.87 -5.66 -19.58
C LEU A 114 -4.97 -6.89 -20.52
N ARG A 115 -4.04 -6.99 -21.48
CA ARG A 115 -4.03 -8.09 -22.48
C ARG A 115 -3.97 -9.48 -21.86
N ASP A 116 -3.36 -9.62 -20.70
CA ASP A 116 -3.25 -10.87 -19.95
C ASP A 116 -4.46 -11.15 -19.03
N GLY A 117 -5.48 -10.28 -19.04
CA GLY A 117 -6.68 -10.37 -18.20
C GLY A 117 -6.55 -9.79 -16.81
N ALA A 118 -5.42 -9.16 -16.46
CA ALA A 118 -5.29 -8.42 -15.20
C ALA A 118 -6.15 -7.15 -15.21
N THR A 119 -6.62 -6.73 -14.06
CA THR A 119 -7.43 -5.53 -13.87
C THR A 119 -6.54 -4.43 -13.27
N ARG A 120 -6.48 -3.28 -13.97
CA ARG A 120 -5.72 -2.11 -13.52
C ARG A 120 -6.66 -0.97 -13.16
N LEU A 121 -6.40 -0.35 -12.00
CA LEU A 121 -7.06 0.86 -11.53
C LEU A 121 -6.02 1.94 -11.33
N THR A 122 -6.33 3.17 -11.76
CA THR A 122 -5.52 4.35 -11.49
C THR A 122 -6.33 5.28 -10.60
N PHE A 123 -5.75 5.64 -9.47
CA PHE A 123 -6.31 6.59 -8.52
C PHE A 123 -5.49 7.88 -8.53
N ARG A 124 -6.15 9.01 -8.29
CA ARG A 124 -5.50 10.31 -8.05
C ARG A 124 -5.88 10.81 -6.68
N ILE A 125 -4.92 11.33 -5.93
CA ILE A 125 -5.18 11.92 -4.60
C ILE A 125 -6.06 13.17 -4.74
N VAL A 126 -7.05 13.30 -3.85
CA VAL A 126 -7.85 14.51 -3.74
C VAL A 126 -7.31 15.35 -2.60
N GLN A 127 -6.78 16.52 -2.91
CA GLN A 127 -6.28 17.47 -1.93
C GLN A 127 -7.35 18.53 -1.65
N ASP A 128 -7.55 18.79 -0.36
CA ASP A 128 -8.38 19.86 0.17
C ASP A 128 -7.53 20.94 0.86
N ASP A 129 -8.16 21.95 1.45
CA ASP A 129 -7.44 23.02 2.12
C ASP A 129 -6.65 22.53 3.34
N ALA A 130 -7.13 21.48 4.04
CA ALA A 130 -6.44 20.90 5.18
C ALA A 130 -5.16 20.16 4.76
N THR A 131 -5.19 19.44 3.65
CA THR A 131 -3.99 18.77 3.10
C THR A 131 -3.03 19.77 2.48
N ARG A 132 -3.53 20.82 1.80
CA ARG A 132 -2.68 21.91 1.28
C ARG A 132 -2.00 22.71 2.38
N ALA A 133 -2.65 22.89 3.53
CA ALA A 133 -2.02 23.51 4.70
C ALA A 133 -0.86 22.68 5.27
N GLN A 134 -0.91 21.36 5.10
CA GLN A 134 0.17 20.44 5.53
C GLN A 134 1.25 20.28 4.46
N TRP A 135 0.90 20.45 3.19
CA TRP A 135 1.78 20.27 2.05
C TRP A 135 1.55 21.38 1.01
N PRO A 136 2.12 22.58 1.22
CA PRO A 136 1.87 23.75 0.39
C PRO A 136 2.69 23.72 -0.92
N HIS A 137 2.78 22.57 -1.55
CA HIS A 137 3.50 22.36 -2.80
C HIS A 137 2.55 21.88 -3.89
N ALA A 138 2.62 22.54 -5.05
CA ALA A 138 1.85 22.15 -6.20
C ALA A 138 2.32 20.78 -6.72
N SER A 139 1.55 19.75 -6.44
CA SER A 139 1.90 18.38 -6.80
C SER A 139 0.65 17.51 -6.98
N GLU A 140 0.80 16.45 -7.73
CA GLU A 140 -0.19 15.39 -7.92
C GLU A 140 0.43 14.06 -7.53
N ALA A 141 -0.36 13.18 -6.93
CA ALA A 141 0.04 11.81 -6.69
C ALA A 141 -0.99 10.85 -7.29
N TYR A 142 -0.48 9.81 -7.93
CA TYR A 142 -1.27 8.74 -8.54
C TYR A 142 -0.86 7.40 -7.92
N ASN A 143 -1.84 6.59 -7.55
CA ASN A 143 -1.63 5.19 -7.19
C ASN A 143 -2.20 4.31 -8.29
N ILE A 144 -1.34 3.47 -8.89
CA ILE A 144 -1.73 2.57 -9.98
C ILE A 144 -1.65 1.16 -9.43
N VAL A 145 -2.79 0.49 -9.34
CA VAL A 145 -2.90 -0.88 -8.81
C VAL A 145 -3.28 -1.82 -9.94
N THR A 146 -2.43 -2.81 -10.19
CA THR A 146 -2.71 -3.90 -11.13
C THR A 146 -2.89 -5.20 -10.36
N SER A 147 -4.11 -5.72 -10.36
CA SER A 147 -4.46 -7.02 -9.78
C SER A 147 -4.48 -8.09 -10.86
N GLY A 148 -3.49 -8.96 -10.85
CA GLY A 148 -3.30 -10.01 -11.83
C GLY A 148 -2.71 -11.27 -11.20
N ARG A 149 -1.83 -11.97 -11.92
CA ARG A 149 -1.02 -13.08 -11.37
C ARG A 149 -0.06 -12.61 -10.29
N ALA A 150 0.32 -11.34 -10.34
CA ALA A 150 0.99 -10.59 -9.29
C ALA A 150 0.14 -9.38 -8.90
N LEU A 151 0.43 -8.80 -7.76
CA LEU A 151 -0.05 -7.49 -7.36
C LEU A 151 1.05 -6.48 -7.63
N ASP A 152 0.82 -5.59 -8.60
CA ASP A 152 1.72 -4.47 -8.87
C ASP A 152 1.09 -3.18 -8.34
N ILE A 153 1.86 -2.41 -7.57
CA ILE A 153 1.43 -1.13 -7.02
C ILE A 153 2.51 -0.10 -7.36
N GLU A 154 2.10 0.97 -8.00
CA GLU A 154 3.00 2.07 -8.41
C GLU A 154 2.48 3.38 -7.83
N LEU A 155 3.34 4.12 -7.12
CA LEU A 155 3.07 5.48 -6.66
C LEU A 155 3.86 6.46 -7.52
N ALA A 156 3.15 7.26 -8.31
CA ALA A 156 3.74 8.27 -9.16
C ALA A 156 3.45 9.66 -8.59
N THR A 157 4.50 10.44 -8.33
CA THR A 157 4.38 11.83 -7.90
C THR A 157 4.83 12.77 -9.00
N ARG A 158 4.00 13.76 -9.33
CA ARG A 158 4.31 14.80 -10.28
C ARG A 158 4.41 16.14 -9.56
N ASN A 159 5.55 16.80 -9.64
CA ASN A 159 5.68 18.20 -9.27
C ASN A 159 5.05 19.05 -10.38
N THR A 160 3.99 19.78 -10.05
CA THR A 160 3.29 20.70 -10.98
C THR A 160 3.65 22.17 -10.74
N GLY A 161 4.49 22.44 -9.75
CA GLY A 161 5.02 23.76 -9.47
C GLY A 161 6.35 24.04 -10.18
N SER A 162 6.88 25.24 -9.98
CA SER A 162 8.16 25.67 -10.55
C SER A 162 9.36 25.43 -9.64
N ALA A 163 9.14 25.24 -8.33
CA ALA A 163 10.19 24.99 -7.36
C ALA A 163 10.41 23.48 -7.16
N ALA A 164 11.65 23.07 -6.90
CA ALA A 164 11.94 21.69 -6.51
C ALA A 164 11.25 21.35 -5.18
N ILE A 165 10.75 20.11 -5.07
CA ILE A 165 10.15 19.57 -3.85
C ILE A 165 10.88 18.30 -3.45
N THR A 166 10.94 18.04 -2.15
CA THR A 166 11.45 16.78 -1.60
C THR A 166 10.30 15.99 -1.01
N ILE A 167 10.13 14.77 -1.45
CA ILE A 167 9.11 13.85 -0.90
C ILE A 167 9.77 12.69 -0.18
N GLY A 168 9.05 12.13 0.79
CA GLY A 168 9.32 10.82 1.35
C GLY A 168 8.09 9.95 1.16
N ASP A 169 8.26 8.79 0.55
CA ASP A 169 7.17 7.87 0.31
C ASP A 169 7.51 6.43 0.69
N ALA A 170 6.48 5.64 0.89
CA ALA A 170 6.58 4.19 1.07
C ALA A 170 5.23 3.50 0.92
N PHE A 171 5.26 2.26 0.48
CA PHE A 171 4.18 1.31 0.68
C PHE A 171 4.40 0.54 1.98
N HIS A 172 3.56 0.79 2.98
CA HIS A 172 3.65 0.12 4.28
C HIS A 172 2.90 -1.23 4.24
N THR A 173 3.44 -2.18 3.47
CA THR A 173 2.77 -3.44 3.15
C THR A 173 2.74 -4.39 4.34
N TYR A 174 1.56 -4.96 4.63
CA TYR A 174 1.37 -6.02 5.60
C TYR A 174 1.16 -7.35 4.87
N PHE A 175 2.04 -8.31 5.11
CA PHE A 175 1.95 -9.65 4.52
C PHE A 175 1.23 -10.62 5.44
N GLU A 176 0.33 -11.43 4.88
CA GLU A 176 -0.27 -12.56 5.60
C GLU A 176 0.74 -13.69 5.67
N VAL A 177 1.03 -14.16 6.88
CA VAL A 177 1.89 -15.32 7.14
C VAL A 177 1.30 -16.19 8.24
N ALA A 178 1.57 -17.50 8.22
CA ALA A 178 1.01 -18.41 9.20
C ALA A 178 1.57 -18.18 10.61
N ASP A 179 2.88 -18.12 10.74
CA ASP A 179 3.60 -17.83 11.99
C ASP A 179 4.92 -17.15 11.65
N ILE A 180 5.05 -15.89 12.05
CA ILE A 180 6.24 -15.08 11.75
C ILE A 180 7.53 -15.70 12.30
N ARG A 181 7.47 -16.43 13.41
CA ARG A 181 8.64 -17.10 14.02
C ARG A 181 9.17 -18.25 13.17
N ARG A 182 8.37 -18.76 12.25
CA ARG A 182 8.74 -19.83 11.31
C ARG A 182 9.10 -19.30 9.93
N CYS A 183 8.87 -18.01 9.68
CA CYS A 183 9.21 -17.39 8.42
C CYS A 183 10.69 -17.07 8.33
N THR A 184 11.19 -17.11 7.10
CA THR A 184 12.56 -16.70 6.79
C THR A 184 12.52 -15.69 5.65
N ILE A 185 13.24 -14.57 5.79
CA ILE A 185 13.26 -13.50 4.80
C ILE A 185 14.64 -13.46 4.14
N HIS A 186 14.70 -13.72 2.84
CA HIS A 186 15.90 -13.73 2.02
C HIS A 186 16.01 -12.43 1.21
N GLY A 187 17.22 -12.12 0.72
CA GLY A 187 17.50 -10.95 -0.11
C GLY A 187 18.03 -9.73 0.67
N LEU A 188 18.09 -9.80 1.99
CA LEU A 188 18.56 -8.73 2.87
C LEU A 188 19.89 -9.06 3.60
N GLY A 189 20.41 -10.25 3.41
CA GLY A 189 21.73 -10.64 3.96
C GLY A 189 22.84 -9.77 3.43
N ASN A 190 23.77 -9.39 4.31
CA ASN A 190 24.88 -8.46 4.03
C ASN A 190 24.45 -7.03 3.63
N CYS A 191 23.17 -6.70 3.71
CA CYS A 191 22.69 -5.35 3.52
C CYS A 191 22.80 -4.57 4.85
N PRO A 192 23.41 -3.39 4.88
CA PRO A 192 23.46 -2.57 6.09
C PRO A 192 22.06 -2.08 6.45
N TYR A 193 21.75 -1.97 7.73
CA TYR A 193 20.48 -1.48 8.21
C TYR A 193 20.63 -0.59 9.45
N LEU A 194 19.66 0.28 9.67
CA LEU A 194 19.46 1.02 10.91
C LEU A 194 18.49 0.23 11.79
N ASP A 195 18.91 -0.13 12.98
CA ASP A 195 18.11 -0.87 13.94
C ASP A 195 17.37 0.12 14.85
N LYS A 196 16.07 0.29 14.62
CA LYS A 196 15.24 1.22 15.37
C LYS A 196 14.99 0.76 16.80
N VAL A 197 14.99 -0.56 17.03
CA VAL A 197 14.86 -1.13 18.38
C VAL A 197 16.12 -0.85 19.22
N ASP A 198 17.30 -0.71 18.56
CA ASP A 198 18.56 -0.35 19.22
C ASP A 198 18.98 1.09 18.90
N GLY A 199 18.06 2.03 19.06
CA GLY A 199 18.36 3.46 18.96
C GLY A 199 18.85 3.93 17.58
N GLY A 200 18.56 3.21 16.52
CA GLY A 200 18.96 3.55 15.15
C GLY A 200 20.41 3.23 14.82
N LYS A 201 21.07 2.38 15.59
CA LYS A 201 22.44 1.96 15.31
C LYS A 201 22.54 1.27 13.96
N LYS A 202 23.61 1.59 13.21
CA LYS A 202 23.91 0.92 11.95
C LYS A 202 24.48 -0.46 12.21
N LYS A 203 23.84 -1.48 11.65
CA LYS A 203 24.21 -2.89 11.78
C LYS A 203 24.21 -3.58 10.41
N GLN A 204 24.70 -4.80 10.39
CA GLN A 204 24.66 -5.71 9.24
C GLN A 204 24.57 -7.13 9.77
N GLN A 205 23.86 -8.00 9.07
CA GLN A 205 23.83 -9.43 9.40
C GLN A 205 24.18 -10.28 8.18
N THR A 206 24.78 -11.42 8.42
CA THR A 206 25.01 -12.45 7.40
C THR A 206 23.82 -13.39 7.33
N GLY A 207 23.45 -13.80 6.10
CA GLY A 207 22.36 -14.74 5.90
C GLY A 207 20.96 -14.10 5.93
N PRO A 208 19.91 -14.94 5.97
CA PRO A 208 18.53 -14.49 5.95
C PRO A 208 18.11 -13.87 7.29
N VAL A 209 16.99 -13.13 7.26
CA VAL A 209 16.37 -12.55 8.46
C VAL A 209 15.35 -13.54 9.00
N THR A 210 15.44 -13.82 10.31
CA THR A 210 14.44 -14.53 11.10
C THR A 210 13.93 -13.62 12.21
N ILE A 211 12.71 -13.85 12.69
CA ILE A 211 12.03 -12.97 13.64
C ILE A 211 11.62 -13.79 14.87
N ASP A 212 12.30 -13.55 15.98
CA ASP A 212 12.05 -14.18 17.28
C ASP A 212 11.62 -13.18 18.37
N GLY A 213 11.65 -11.89 18.05
CA GLY A 213 11.24 -10.79 18.90
C GLY A 213 10.83 -9.56 18.09
N GLU A 214 10.83 -8.39 18.71
CA GLU A 214 10.57 -7.14 18.01
C GLU A 214 11.69 -6.80 17.02
N VAL A 215 11.34 -6.52 15.78
CA VAL A 215 12.26 -6.10 14.72
C VAL A 215 11.69 -4.87 14.04
N ASP A 216 12.45 -3.77 14.07
CA ASP A 216 12.18 -2.55 13.31
C ASP A 216 13.50 -2.09 12.67
N ARG A 217 13.65 -2.31 11.36
CA ARG A 217 14.90 -2.10 10.62
C ARG A 217 14.68 -1.35 9.33
N ILE A 218 15.56 -0.39 9.05
CA ILE A 218 15.63 0.29 7.76
C ILE A 218 16.86 -0.25 7.02
N TYR A 219 16.64 -1.11 6.04
CA TYR A 219 17.70 -1.61 5.17
C TYR A 219 18.07 -0.54 4.15
N LEU A 220 19.39 -0.24 4.05
CA LEU A 220 19.92 0.84 3.24
C LEU A 220 20.35 0.30 1.87
N ASP A 221 20.07 1.07 0.82
CA ASP A 221 20.55 0.82 -0.56
C ASP A 221 20.26 -0.60 -1.09
N SER A 222 19.16 -1.21 -0.60
CA SER A 222 18.76 -2.55 -1.02
C SER A 222 18.02 -2.52 -2.35
N THR A 223 18.63 -3.04 -3.41
CA THR A 223 18.03 -3.21 -4.75
C THR A 223 17.55 -4.63 -5.01
N ALA A 224 17.92 -5.58 -4.18
CA ALA A 224 17.56 -7.00 -4.35
C ALA A 224 16.06 -7.23 -4.16
N ASP A 225 15.53 -8.23 -4.85
CA ASP A 225 14.24 -8.80 -4.52
C ASP A 225 14.27 -9.43 -3.13
N VAL A 226 13.17 -9.33 -2.40
CA VAL A 226 13.00 -9.97 -1.10
C VAL A 226 12.07 -11.16 -1.25
N LEU A 227 12.43 -12.27 -0.62
CA LEU A 227 11.63 -13.49 -0.62
C LEU A 227 11.25 -13.84 0.82
N ILE A 228 9.96 -13.86 1.11
CA ILE A 228 9.41 -14.33 2.38
C ILE A 228 9.06 -15.82 2.21
N ASP A 229 9.78 -16.68 2.91
CA ASP A 229 9.52 -18.13 2.96
C ASP A 229 8.56 -18.41 4.12
N ASP A 230 7.35 -18.89 3.81
CA ASP A 230 6.29 -19.18 4.78
C ASP A 230 5.93 -20.67 4.73
N PRO A 231 6.63 -21.51 5.49
CA PRO A 231 6.38 -22.94 5.49
C PRO A 231 5.00 -23.32 6.06
N GLY A 232 4.42 -22.47 6.89
CA GLY A 232 3.11 -22.74 7.48
C GLY A 232 1.96 -22.68 6.47
N LEU A 233 2.06 -21.81 5.46
CA LEU A 233 1.14 -21.77 4.31
C LEU A 233 1.72 -22.45 3.07
N ASN A 234 2.86 -23.15 3.19
CA ASN A 234 3.55 -23.83 2.10
C ASN A 234 3.72 -22.93 0.86
N ARG A 235 4.21 -21.72 1.07
CA ARG A 235 4.37 -20.73 0.00
C ARG A 235 5.58 -19.84 0.20
N ARG A 236 5.94 -19.14 -0.88
CA ARG A 236 6.90 -18.04 -0.91
C ARG A 236 6.25 -16.79 -1.47
N ILE A 237 6.50 -15.65 -0.84
CA ILE A 237 6.08 -14.35 -1.33
C ILE A 237 7.33 -13.63 -1.84
N ARG A 238 7.36 -13.34 -3.14
CA ARG A 238 8.43 -12.55 -3.74
C ARG A 238 8.00 -11.08 -3.79
N VAL A 239 8.83 -10.21 -3.26
CA VAL A 239 8.66 -8.76 -3.31
C VAL A 239 9.75 -8.18 -4.20
N SER A 240 9.37 -7.74 -5.38
CA SER A 240 10.25 -7.00 -6.31
C SER A 240 9.97 -5.51 -6.18
N LYS A 241 10.98 -4.68 -6.36
CA LYS A 241 10.86 -3.23 -6.31
C LYS A 241 11.63 -2.57 -7.43
N ARG A 242 11.12 -1.44 -7.89
CA ARG A 242 11.73 -0.57 -8.89
C ARG A 242 11.52 0.88 -8.48
N GLY A 243 12.43 1.76 -8.82
CA GLY A 243 12.41 3.18 -8.49
C GLY A 243 13.66 3.61 -7.78
#